data_8f5842e07d2c18621c015886b68b73b2
#
_entry.id   8f5842e07d2c18621c015886b68b73b2
#
_cell.length_a   1.000
_cell.length_b   1.000
_cell.length_c   1.000
_cell.angle_alpha   90.00
_cell.angle_beta   90.00
_cell.angle_gamma   90.00
#
_symmetry.space_group_name_H-M   'P 1'
#
loop_
_entity.id
_entity.type
_entity.pdbx_description
1 polymer ?
#
loop_
_entity_poly.entity_id
_entity_poly.type
_entity_poly.pdbx_seq_one_letter_code
_entity_poly.pdbx_strand_id
1 'polypeptide(L)'
;MMRTLFDAELNKLNVDLTKMGHLVEVSIENMIDAFKHQDKTLAKEIMDNDRLINDMERAIESRSFNLILRQQPIASDLRNVTSALKIVTDLERIGDQAADIAEIILNFEGEHAYRTVEHIPTMAKKAKMMRSESTRLNSSHRYQS
;
A
#
# COMPACT_ATOMS: atom_id res chain seq x y z
N MET A 1 -4.16 -16.17 -26.80
CA MET A 1 -3.84 -16.95 -25.59
C MET A 1 -2.88 -16.26 -24.67
N MET A 2 -1.76 -15.74 -25.18
CA MET A 2 -0.80 -14.98 -24.32
C MET A 2 -1.42 -13.72 -23.74
N ARG A 3 -2.22 -13.02 -24.51
CA ARG A 3 -2.92 -11.80 -24.07
C ARG A 3 -3.88 -12.08 -22.89
N THR A 4 -4.64 -13.18 -22.98
CA THR A 4 -5.58 -13.57 -21.92
C THR A 4 -4.85 -13.90 -20.62
N LEU A 5 -3.71 -14.58 -20.71
CA LEU A 5 -2.89 -14.90 -19.55
C LEU A 5 -2.33 -13.62 -18.92
N PHE A 6 -1.83 -12.71 -19.74
CA PHE A 6 -1.33 -11.41 -19.27
C PHE A 6 -2.43 -10.63 -18.56
N ASP A 7 -3.61 -10.55 -19.16
CA ASP A 7 -4.75 -9.84 -18.58
C ASP A 7 -5.16 -10.41 -17.23
N ALA A 8 -5.18 -11.74 -17.09
CA ALA A 8 -5.50 -12.40 -15.83
C ALA A 8 -4.45 -12.08 -14.76
N GLU A 9 -3.17 -12.12 -15.12
CA GLU A 9 -2.08 -11.81 -14.20
C GLU A 9 -2.07 -10.34 -13.79
N LEU A 10 -2.33 -9.44 -14.72
CA LEU A 10 -2.41 -8.01 -14.44
C LEU A 10 -3.61 -7.70 -13.52
N ASN A 11 -4.75 -8.35 -13.76
CA ASN A 11 -5.91 -8.20 -12.90
C ASN A 11 -5.62 -8.65 -11.47
N LYS A 12 -4.94 -9.79 -11.31
CA LYS A 12 -4.53 -10.31 -10.01
C LYS A 12 -3.57 -9.34 -9.30
N LEU A 13 -2.65 -8.76 -10.06
CA LEU A 13 -1.73 -7.74 -9.54
C LEU A 13 -2.49 -6.54 -8.98
N ASN A 14 -3.47 -6.05 -9.72
CA ASN A 14 -4.29 -4.90 -9.30
C ASN A 14 -5.18 -5.22 -8.10
N VAL A 15 -5.70 -6.43 -8.01
CA VAL A 15 -6.45 -6.89 -6.84
C VAL A 15 -5.56 -6.90 -5.59
N ASP A 16 -4.36 -7.43 -5.70
CA ASP A 16 -3.40 -7.47 -4.58
C ASP A 16 -2.99 -6.05 -4.17
N LEU A 17 -2.78 -5.16 -5.14
CA LEU A 17 -2.44 -3.76 -4.88
C LEU A 17 -3.57 -3.04 -4.13
N THR A 18 -4.82 -3.30 -4.51
CA THR A 18 -5.99 -2.74 -3.83
C THR A 18 -6.08 -3.25 -2.38
N LYS A 19 -5.82 -4.53 -2.15
CA LYS A 19 -5.78 -5.10 -0.80
C LYS A 19 -4.68 -4.45 0.04
N MET A 20 -3.51 -4.26 -0.52
CA MET A 20 -2.40 -3.59 0.16
C MET A 20 -2.77 -2.16 0.53
N GLY A 21 -3.39 -1.43 -0.40
CA GLY A 21 -3.88 -0.08 -0.15
C GLY A 21 -4.85 -0.02 1.02
N HIS A 22 -5.75 -0.99 1.10
CA HIS A 22 -6.70 -1.10 2.21
C HIS A 22 -5.98 -1.34 3.54
N LEU A 23 -5.00 -2.24 3.57
CA LEU A 23 -4.23 -2.52 4.78
C LEU A 23 -3.47 -1.29 5.25
N VAL A 24 -2.88 -0.53 4.34
CA VAL A 24 -2.17 0.71 4.68
C VAL A 24 -3.15 1.75 5.24
N GLU A 25 -4.32 1.90 4.63
CA GLU A 25 -5.35 2.81 5.12
C GLU A 25 -5.79 2.45 6.54
N VAL A 26 -6.03 1.16 6.81
CA VAL A 26 -6.38 0.67 8.14
C VAL A 26 -5.25 0.94 9.14
N SER A 27 -4.00 0.75 8.74
CA SER A 27 -2.85 1.07 9.61
C SER A 27 -2.82 2.54 10.00
N ILE A 28 -3.12 3.44 9.07
CA ILE A 28 -3.15 4.88 9.36
C ILE A 28 -4.29 5.22 10.29
N GLU A 29 -5.49 4.67 10.06
CA GLU A 29 -6.65 4.88 10.93
C GLU A 29 -6.36 4.39 12.34
N ASN A 30 -5.77 3.21 12.47
CA ASN A 30 -5.37 2.65 13.76
C ASN A 30 -4.28 3.49 14.43
N MET A 31 -3.35 4.03 13.66
CA MET A 31 -2.31 4.90 14.18
C MET A 31 -2.91 6.18 14.77
N ILE A 32 -3.88 6.77 14.11
CA ILE A 32 -4.59 7.96 14.61
C ILE A 32 -5.29 7.63 15.94
N ASP A 33 -5.99 6.50 15.99
CA ASP A 33 -6.67 6.06 17.19
C ASP A 33 -5.69 5.75 18.32
N ALA A 34 -4.61 5.05 18.02
CA ALA A 34 -3.57 4.74 18.99
C ALA A 34 -2.93 6.02 19.56
N PHE A 35 -2.73 7.01 18.72
CA PHE A 35 -2.21 8.31 19.16
C PHE A 35 -3.19 9.03 20.06
N LYS A 36 -4.46 9.12 19.66
CA LYS A 36 -5.49 9.83 20.43
C LYS A 36 -5.71 9.24 21.81
N HIS A 37 -5.67 7.92 21.92
CA HIS A 37 -5.98 7.20 23.14
C HIS A 37 -4.76 6.66 23.86
N GLN A 38 -3.55 6.90 23.32
CA GLN A 38 -2.31 6.36 23.86
C GLN A 38 -2.39 4.82 24.00
N ASP A 39 -2.98 4.18 23.00
CA ASP A 39 -3.25 2.75 22.98
C ASP A 39 -2.03 1.98 22.48
N LYS A 40 -1.23 1.49 23.42
CA LYS A 40 0.00 0.74 23.11
C LYS A 40 -0.28 -0.62 22.50
N THR A 41 -1.39 -1.25 22.83
CA THR A 41 -1.79 -2.53 22.22
C THR A 41 -2.07 -2.34 20.74
N LEU A 42 -2.82 -1.31 20.40
CA LEU A 42 -3.12 -0.99 19.00
C LEU A 42 -1.85 -0.59 18.23
N ALA A 43 -0.94 0.15 18.86
CA ALA A 43 0.34 0.52 18.27
C ALA A 43 1.16 -0.73 17.91
N LYS A 44 1.17 -1.72 18.79
CA LYS A 44 1.85 -2.99 18.53
C LYS A 44 1.23 -3.74 17.37
N GLU A 45 -0.09 -3.75 17.25
CA GLU A 45 -0.79 -4.35 16.12
C GLU A 45 -0.39 -3.71 14.79
N ILE A 46 -0.24 -2.39 14.78
CA ILE A 46 0.21 -1.66 13.58
C ILE A 46 1.60 -2.12 13.17
N MET A 47 2.51 -2.27 14.13
CA MET A 47 3.87 -2.74 13.85
C MET A 47 3.88 -4.18 13.34
N ASP A 48 3.06 -5.04 13.92
CA ASP A 48 2.95 -6.44 13.47
C ASP A 48 2.35 -6.53 12.08
N ASN A 49 1.35 -5.71 11.76
CA ASN A 49 0.73 -5.68 10.43
C ASN A 49 1.66 -5.12 9.35
N ASP A 50 2.66 -4.33 9.74
CA ASP A 50 3.64 -3.81 8.79
C ASP A 50 4.42 -4.92 8.09
N ARG A 51 4.60 -6.06 8.74
CA ARG A 51 5.21 -7.24 8.12
C ARG A 51 4.38 -7.77 6.97
N LEU A 52 3.05 -7.79 7.12
CA LEU A 52 2.15 -8.20 6.04
C LEU A 52 2.24 -7.25 4.86
N ILE A 53 2.30 -5.96 5.13
CA ILE A 53 2.43 -4.92 4.10
C ILE A 53 3.74 -5.12 3.34
N ASN A 54 4.84 -5.37 4.05
CA ASN A 54 6.15 -5.61 3.43
C ASN A 54 6.15 -6.90 2.60
N ASP A 55 5.50 -7.96 3.09
CA ASP A 55 5.38 -9.21 2.33
C ASP A 55 4.55 -9.02 1.07
N MET A 56 3.48 -8.24 1.14
CA MET A 56 2.65 -7.91 -0.03
C MET A 56 3.43 -7.08 -1.05
N GLU A 57 4.23 -6.13 -0.59
CA GLU A 57 5.10 -5.35 -1.47
C GLU A 57 6.01 -6.27 -2.28
N ARG A 58 6.70 -7.19 -1.60
CA ARG A 58 7.62 -8.12 -2.27
C ARG A 58 6.90 -9.01 -3.27
N ALA A 59 5.73 -9.52 -2.91
CA ALA A 59 4.93 -10.37 -3.79
C ALA A 59 4.48 -9.61 -5.04
N ILE A 60 4.02 -8.38 -4.87
CA ILE A 60 3.56 -7.53 -5.97
C ILE A 60 4.73 -7.16 -6.89
N GLU A 61 5.87 -6.78 -6.32
CA GLU A 61 7.08 -6.46 -7.09
C GLU A 61 7.56 -7.66 -7.89
N SER A 62 7.65 -8.82 -7.26
CA SER A 62 8.09 -10.05 -7.92
C SER A 62 7.16 -10.42 -9.07
N ARG A 63 5.86 -10.34 -8.85
CA ARG A 63 4.87 -10.62 -9.90
C ARG A 63 4.96 -9.62 -11.04
N SER A 64 5.17 -8.35 -10.72
CA SER A 64 5.30 -7.28 -11.72
C SER A 64 6.51 -7.51 -12.61
N PHE A 65 7.66 -7.83 -12.02
CA PHE A 65 8.87 -8.13 -12.78
C PHE A 65 8.71 -9.37 -13.65
N ASN A 66 8.06 -10.41 -13.14
CA ASN A 66 7.77 -11.61 -13.93
C ASN A 66 6.86 -11.31 -15.11
N LEU A 67 5.88 -10.45 -14.95
CA LEU A 67 5.01 -10.02 -16.05
C LEU A 67 5.82 -9.32 -17.16
N ILE A 68 6.71 -8.42 -16.77
CA ILE A 68 7.55 -7.68 -17.73
C ILE A 68 8.48 -8.64 -18.46
N LEU A 69 9.14 -9.54 -17.74
CA LEU A 69 10.17 -10.41 -18.31
C LEU A 69 9.57 -11.53 -19.17
N ARG A 70 8.45 -12.11 -18.74
CA ARG A 70 7.89 -13.30 -19.42
C ARG A 70 6.89 -12.96 -20.51
N GLN A 71 6.12 -11.90 -20.34
CA GLN A 71 5.02 -11.58 -21.24
C GLN A 71 5.36 -10.50 -22.27
N GLN A 72 6.46 -9.79 -22.08
CA GLN A 72 6.91 -8.70 -22.97
C GLN A 72 5.76 -7.78 -23.37
N PRO A 73 5.14 -7.09 -22.40
CA PRO A 73 3.92 -6.32 -22.67
C PRO A 73 4.17 -5.16 -23.64
N ILE A 74 3.11 -4.80 -24.39
CA ILE A 74 3.12 -3.60 -25.22
C ILE A 74 3.15 -2.34 -24.35
N ALA A 75 3.44 -1.19 -24.95
CA ALA A 75 3.69 0.06 -24.22
C ALA A 75 2.63 0.44 -23.20
N SER A 76 1.33 0.30 -23.54
CA SER A 76 0.24 0.64 -22.62
C SER A 76 0.18 -0.30 -21.42
N ASP A 77 0.37 -1.60 -21.65
CA ASP A 77 0.37 -2.59 -20.57
C ASP A 77 1.62 -2.45 -19.70
N LEU A 78 2.76 -2.13 -20.30
CA LEU A 78 3.99 -1.84 -19.56
C LEU A 78 3.80 -0.64 -18.63
N ARG A 79 3.13 0.41 -19.09
CA ARG A 79 2.81 1.57 -18.25
C ARG A 79 1.93 1.20 -17.07
N ASN A 80 0.96 0.30 -17.27
CA ASN A 80 0.10 -0.18 -16.19
C ASN A 80 0.91 -0.93 -15.14
N VAL A 81 1.83 -1.79 -15.55
CA VAL A 81 2.69 -2.52 -14.62
C VAL A 81 3.65 -1.60 -13.88
N THR A 82 4.26 -0.64 -14.57
CA THR A 82 5.19 0.31 -13.94
C THR A 82 4.46 1.26 -12.99
N SER A 83 3.23 1.65 -13.33
CA SER A 83 2.39 2.43 -12.42
C SER A 83 2.07 1.65 -11.15
N ALA A 84 1.77 0.36 -11.26
CA ALA A 84 1.53 -0.51 -10.11
C ALA A 84 2.79 -0.60 -9.23
N LEU A 85 3.98 -0.71 -9.82
CA LEU A 85 5.24 -0.73 -9.09
C LEU A 85 5.46 0.57 -8.31
N LYS A 86 5.14 1.70 -8.90
CA LYS A 86 5.24 3.00 -8.22
C LYS A 86 4.26 3.08 -7.05
N ILE A 87 3.02 2.67 -7.26
CA ILE A 87 2.00 2.70 -6.22
C ILE A 87 2.39 1.80 -5.05
N VAL A 88 2.88 0.60 -5.31
CA VAL A 88 3.27 -0.33 -4.24
C VAL A 88 4.44 0.24 -3.42
N THR A 89 5.39 0.88 -4.06
CA THR A 89 6.52 1.53 -3.38
C THR A 89 6.04 2.66 -2.47
N ASP A 90 5.14 3.49 -2.97
CA ASP A 90 4.59 4.60 -2.20
C ASP A 90 3.72 4.12 -1.03
N LEU A 91 2.93 3.06 -1.23
CA LEU A 91 2.11 2.45 -0.17
C LEU A 91 2.99 1.87 0.94
N GLU A 92 4.05 1.17 0.57
CA GLU A 92 5.00 0.61 1.53
C GLU A 92 5.64 1.71 2.37
N ARG A 93 6.02 2.81 1.74
CA ARG A 93 6.61 3.96 2.45
C ARG A 93 5.64 4.55 3.47
N ILE A 94 4.36 4.68 3.10
CA ILE A 94 3.32 5.19 3.99
C ILE A 94 3.10 4.21 5.15
N GLY A 95 3.06 2.91 4.86
CA GLY A 95 2.95 1.87 5.87
C GLY A 95 4.10 1.92 6.87
N ASP A 96 5.33 2.08 6.38
CA ASP A 96 6.52 2.21 7.23
C ASP A 96 6.43 3.44 8.14
N GLN A 97 5.96 4.57 7.60
CA GLN A 97 5.77 5.78 8.40
C GLN A 97 4.74 5.58 9.50
N ALA A 98 3.65 4.88 9.21
CA ALA A 98 2.64 4.54 10.23
C ALA A 98 3.23 3.64 11.31
N ALA A 99 4.04 2.66 10.93
CA ALA A 99 4.72 1.78 11.88
C ALA A 99 5.74 2.54 12.72
N ASP A 100 6.47 3.49 12.15
CA ASP A 100 7.42 4.33 12.87
C ASP A 100 6.71 5.16 13.94
N ILE A 101 5.57 5.75 13.61
CA ILE A 101 4.76 6.51 14.56
C ILE A 101 4.22 5.59 15.65
N ALA A 102 3.77 4.39 15.29
CA ALA A 102 3.31 3.38 16.25
C ALA A 102 4.42 3.00 17.24
N GLU A 103 5.65 2.87 16.75
CA GLU A 103 6.81 2.60 17.60
C GLU A 103 7.05 3.75 18.59
N ILE A 104 6.91 4.98 18.14
CA ILE A 104 7.02 6.16 19.02
C ILE A 104 5.96 6.10 20.12
N ILE A 105 4.71 5.78 19.75
CA ILE A 105 3.61 5.65 20.72
C ILE A 105 3.93 4.57 21.75
N LEU A 106 4.48 3.43 21.32
CA LEU A 106 4.83 2.32 22.19
C LEU A 106 5.89 2.68 23.22
N ASN A 107 6.89 3.44 22.81
CA ASN A 107 8.10 3.69 23.61
C ASN A 107 8.09 5.04 24.32
N PHE A 108 7.07 5.85 24.09
CA PHE A 108 7.10 7.22 24.54
C PHE A 108 6.02 7.56 25.57
N GLU A 109 6.45 8.24 26.64
CA GLU A 109 5.56 8.81 27.66
C GLU A 109 5.79 10.32 27.66
N GLY A 110 5.15 11.09 26.74
CA GLY A 110 5.34 12.52 26.80
C GLY A 110 4.94 13.35 25.59
N GLU A 111 5.28 14.64 25.64
CA GLU A 111 4.77 15.69 24.76
C GLU A 111 5.30 15.65 23.31
N HIS A 112 6.33 14.87 23.02
CA HIS A 112 6.94 14.84 21.69
C HIS A 112 6.05 14.25 20.60
N ALA A 113 5.01 13.50 20.96
CA ALA A 113 4.06 12.95 20.02
C ALA A 113 3.30 14.03 19.25
N TYR A 114 3.18 15.24 19.81
CA TYR A 114 2.46 16.33 19.16
C TYR A 114 3.08 16.80 17.85
N ARG A 115 4.40 16.65 17.67
CA ARG A 115 5.07 17.09 16.45
C ARG A 115 4.78 16.22 15.24
N THR A 116 4.38 14.97 15.47
CA THR A 116 4.03 14.04 14.37
C THR A 116 2.59 14.16 13.91
N VAL A 117 1.73 14.83 14.69
CA VAL A 117 0.30 15.00 14.38
C VAL A 117 0.07 15.74 13.07
N GLU A 118 0.93 16.70 12.74
CA GLU A 118 0.80 17.51 11.53
C GLU A 118 0.80 16.69 10.24
N HIS A 119 1.47 15.55 10.24
CA HIS A 119 1.61 14.69 9.06
C HIS A 119 0.52 13.63 8.94
N ILE A 120 -0.23 13.35 10.03
CA ILE A 120 -1.22 12.28 10.05
C ILE A 120 -2.35 12.49 9.04
N PRO A 121 -3.02 13.67 8.96
CA PRO A 121 -4.06 13.87 7.95
C PRO A 121 -3.56 13.74 6.53
N THR A 122 -2.34 14.20 6.25
CA THR A 122 -1.73 14.10 4.93
C THR A 122 -1.46 12.65 4.55
N MET A 123 -0.95 11.86 5.49
CA MET A 123 -0.71 10.43 5.28
C MET A 123 -2.01 9.67 4.98
N ALA A 124 -3.05 9.94 5.76
CA ALA A 124 -4.36 9.29 5.57
C ALA A 124 -4.95 9.63 4.19
N LYS A 125 -4.90 10.91 3.81
CA LYS A 125 -5.37 11.37 2.51
C LYS A 125 -4.59 10.70 1.37
N LYS A 126 -3.28 10.63 1.50
CA LYS A 126 -2.40 10.03 0.49
C LYS A 126 -2.69 8.54 0.32
N ALA A 127 -2.90 7.81 1.40
CA ALA A 127 -3.24 6.39 1.34
C ALA A 127 -4.58 6.16 0.63
N LYS A 128 -5.59 7.00 0.92
CA LYS A 128 -6.89 6.94 0.24
C LYS A 128 -6.75 7.21 -1.24
N MET A 129 -5.97 8.20 -1.63
CA MET A 129 -5.72 8.52 -3.04
C MET A 129 -5.06 7.36 -3.77
N MET A 130 -4.07 6.71 -3.16
CA MET A 130 -3.37 5.57 -3.75
C MET A 130 -4.28 4.36 -3.91
N ARG A 131 -5.16 4.11 -2.93
CA ARG A 131 -6.15 3.04 -3.04
C ARG A 131 -7.14 3.32 -4.17
N SER A 132 -7.60 4.55 -4.30
CA SER A 132 -8.50 4.96 -5.37
C SER A 132 -7.86 4.82 -6.74
N GLU A 133 -6.60 5.19 -6.87
CA GLU A 133 -5.83 5.04 -8.11
C GLU A 133 -5.64 3.57 -8.47
N SER A 134 -5.36 2.71 -7.50
CA SER A 134 -5.27 1.27 -7.70
C SER A 134 -6.59 0.70 -8.21
N THR A 135 -7.71 1.11 -7.64
CA THR A 135 -9.04 0.71 -8.07
C THR A 135 -9.32 1.19 -9.50
N ARG A 136 -8.93 2.42 -9.82
CA ARG A 136 -9.09 2.98 -11.17
C ARG A 136 -8.29 2.19 -12.20
N LEU A 137 -7.05 1.81 -11.90
CA LEU A 137 -6.23 0.98 -12.79
C LEU A 137 -6.88 -0.37 -13.05
N ASN A 138 -7.41 -1.00 -12.01
CA ASN A 138 -8.12 -2.27 -12.14
C ASN A 138 -9.36 -2.14 -13.02
N SER A 139 -10.16 -1.10 -12.82
CA SER A 139 -11.36 -0.83 -13.62
C SER A 139 -11.01 -0.54 -15.07
N SER A 140 -10.00 0.31 -15.31
CA SER A 140 -9.53 0.64 -16.65
C SER A 140 -9.06 -0.62 -17.40
N HIS A 141 -8.37 -1.52 -16.72
CA HIS A 141 -7.93 -2.78 -17.31
C HIS A 141 -9.10 -3.67 -17.70
N ARG A 142 -10.17 -3.71 -16.90
CA ARG A 142 -11.37 -4.49 -17.21
C ARG A 142 -12.04 -4.04 -18.49
N TYR A 143 -12.01 -2.75 -18.79
CA TYR A 143 -12.65 -2.19 -20.00
C TYR A 143 -11.80 -2.33 -21.25
N GLN A 144 -10.51 -2.61 -21.11
CA GLN A 144 -9.61 -2.77 -22.25
C GLN A 144 -9.55 -4.20 -22.79
N SER A 145 -10.10 -5.13 -22.07
CA SER A 145 -10.18 -6.51 -22.53
C SER A 145 -11.49 -6.76 -23.26
#